data_991e1eaeddf3314bbf628425c05c6c72
#
_entry.id   991e1eaeddf3314bbf628425c05c6c72
#
_cell.length_a   1.000
_cell.length_b   1.000
_cell.length_c   1.000
_cell.angle_alpha   90.00
_cell.angle_beta   90.00
_cell.angle_gamma   90.00
#
_symmetry.space_group_name_H-M   'P 1'
#
loop_
_entity.id
_entity.type
_entity.pdbx_description
1 polymer ?
#
loop_
_entity_poly.entity_id
_entity_poly.type
_entity_poly.pdbx_seq_one_letter_code
_entity_poly.pdbx_strand_id
1 'polypeptide(L)'
;MNFDKAREIMVDTQIRPNDVSDPEIVSAFLKTPREAFVPASRKSVAYSELEIGTSEGRALWTPRDTGKLVKLAGITPSDIVLVIGAGTGYEAALISHLAETVIALEDDESRVDAMSDRFTALGIDQAVAVAGDLSAGLPDQAPFDVIYVCGMVQTVPDAWKEQLAEAGRLAVVTEDAEGMGRGKLFTRAGDTVSAREGFDAVPPKFAAFDRKKAFVF
;
A
#
# COMPACT_ATOMS: atom_id res chain seq x y z
N MET A 1 -20.23 -6.98 -17.08
CA MET A 1 -20.37 -6.64 -15.66
C MET A 1 -20.38 -5.11 -15.56
N ASN A 2 -21.20 -4.54 -14.71
CA ASN A 2 -21.17 -3.09 -14.45
C ASN A 2 -20.17 -2.86 -13.31
N PHE A 3 -18.96 -2.44 -13.64
CA PHE A 3 -17.87 -2.26 -12.66
C PHE A 3 -18.13 -1.08 -11.72
N ASP A 4 -18.77 -0.01 -12.18
CA ASP A 4 -19.09 1.14 -11.32
C ASP A 4 -20.05 0.71 -10.20
N LYS A 5 -21.09 -0.05 -10.57
CA LYS A 5 -22.01 -0.59 -9.55
C LYS A 5 -21.34 -1.60 -8.61
N ALA A 6 -20.43 -2.42 -9.12
CA ALA A 6 -19.67 -3.36 -8.28
C ALA A 6 -18.75 -2.61 -7.30
N ARG A 7 -18.15 -1.49 -7.73
CA ARG A 7 -17.32 -0.62 -6.90
C ARG A 7 -18.12 0.06 -5.78
N GLU A 8 -19.30 0.59 -6.09
CA GLU A 8 -20.22 1.12 -5.08
C GLU A 8 -20.59 0.07 -4.04
N ILE A 9 -20.97 -1.14 -4.48
CA ILE A 9 -21.31 -2.24 -3.57
C ILE A 9 -20.10 -2.61 -2.69
N MET A 10 -18.89 -2.71 -3.25
CA MET A 10 -17.67 -2.96 -2.48
C MET A 10 -17.49 -1.90 -1.39
N VAL A 11 -17.64 -0.63 -1.71
CA VAL A 11 -17.50 0.45 -0.72
C VAL A 11 -18.54 0.31 0.39
N ASP A 12 -19.80 0.06 0.04
CA ASP A 12 -20.89 -0.01 1.02
C ASP A 12 -20.85 -1.28 1.89
N THR A 13 -20.29 -2.39 1.36
CA THR A 13 -20.33 -3.70 2.06
C THR A 13 -19.00 -4.12 2.65
N GLN A 14 -17.87 -3.57 2.18
CA GLN A 14 -16.52 -4.02 2.58
C GLN A 14 -15.67 -2.90 3.18
N ILE A 15 -15.90 -1.63 2.81
CA ILE A 15 -15.12 -0.48 3.28
C ILE A 15 -15.81 0.16 4.49
N ARG A 16 -17.00 0.71 4.31
CA ARG A 16 -17.75 1.42 5.37
C ARG A 16 -18.02 0.57 6.62
N PRO A 17 -18.44 -0.70 6.53
CA PRO A 17 -18.70 -1.54 7.71
C PRO A 17 -17.43 -1.89 8.51
N ASN A 18 -16.25 -1.68 7.91
CA ASN A 18 -14.95 -1.93 8.55
C ASN A 18 -14.30 -0.66 9.10
N ASP A 19 -15.13 0.31 9.51
CA ASP A 19 -14.70 1.57 10.14
C ASP A 19 -13.86 2.47 9.22
N VAL A 20 -14.08 2.38 7.89
CA VAL A 20 -13.48 3.27 6.89
C VAL A 20 -14.60 4.07 6.25
N SER A 21 -15.03 5.13 6.93
CA SER A 21 -16.15 5.99 6.51
C SER A 21 -15.75 7.44 6.24
N ASP A 22 -14.45 7.73 6.30
CA ASP A 22 -13.88 9.05 5.99
C ASP A 22 -14.22 9.43 4.54
N PRO A 23 -14.88 10.58 4.30
CA PRO A 23 -15.42 10.91 2.98
C PRO A 23 -14.37 10.93 1.87
N GLU A 24 -13.16 11.38 2.16
CA GLU A 24 -12.04 11.46 1.24
C GLU A 24 -11.56 10.05 0.84
N ILE A 25 -11.40 9.13 1.81
CA ILE A 25 -11.01 7.75 1.56
C ILE A 25 -12.08 7.03 0.75
N VAL A 26 -13.36 7.18 1.13
CA VAL A 26 -14.49 6.62 0.38
C VAL A 26 -14.51 7.14 -1.04
N SER A 27 -14.31 8.45 -1.25
CA SER A 27 -14.23 9.06 -2.57
C SER A 27 -13.08 8.49 -3.40
N ALA A 28 -11.90 8.28 -2.79
CA ALA A 28 -10.75 7.68 -3.45
C ALA A 28 -11.06 6.26 -3.93
N PHE A 29 -11.68 5.42 -3.11
CA PHE A 29 -12.14 4.08 -3.54
C PHE A 29 -13.14 4.13 -4.69
N LEU A 30 -14.10 5.05 -4.66
CA LEU A 30 -15.10 5.21 -5.72
C LEU A 30 -14.51 5.70 -7.04
N LYS A 31 -13.39 6.44 -7.01
CA LYS A 31 -12.70 6.95 -8.20
C LYS A 31 -11.71 5.97 -8.80
N THR A 32 -11.16 5.03 -8.01
CA THR A 32 -10.10 4.13 -8.46
C THR A 32 -10.68 2.83 -9.04
N PRO A 33 -10.56 2.57 -10.35
CA PRO A 33 -11.13 1.39 -11.01
C PRO A 33 -10.28 0.14 -10.74
N ARG A 34 -10.60 -0.58 -9.67
CA ARG A 34 -9.82 -1.75 -9.20
C ARG A 34 -9.64 -2.82 -10.28
N GLU A 35 -10.61 -2.99 -11.18
CA GLU A 35 -10.57 -3.91 -12.33
C GLU A 35 -9.48 -3.58 -13.35
N ALA A 36 -8.94 -2.35 -13.34
CA ALA A 36 -7.83 -1.96 -14.19
C ALA A 36 -6.47 -2.46 -13.66
N PHE A 37 -6.40 -2.88 -12.39
CA PHE A 37 -5.19 -3.28 -11.70
C PHE A 37 -5.07 -4.79 -11.47
N VAL A 38 -6.01 -5.58 -11.99
CA VAL A 38 -6.00 -7.05 -11.90
C VAL A 38 -5.78 -7.67 -13.27
N PRO A 39 -5.26 -8.91 -13.35
CA PRO A 39 -5.19 -9.64 -14.61
C PRO A 39 -6.55 -9.75 -15.29
N ALA A 40 -6.58 -9.76 -16.63
CA ALA A 40 -7.83 -9.81 -17.42
C ALA A 40 -8.74 -10.97 -16.99
N SER A 41 -8.17 -12.13 -16.65
CA SER A 41 -8.90 -13.33 -16.16
C SER A 41 -9.52 -13.16 -14.78
N ARG A 42 -9.13 -12.12 -14.02
CA ARG A 42 -9.60 -11.85 -12.66
C ARG A 42 -10.54 -10.64 -12.56
N LYS A 43 -10.82 -9.94 -13.65
CA LYS A 43 -11.67 -8.73 -13.62
C LYS A 43 -13.06 -8.99 -13.04
N SER A 44 -13.62 -10.19 -13.22
CA SER A 44 -14.95 -10.55 -12.70
C SER A 44 -15.01 -10.61 -11.16
N VAL A 45 -13.86 -10.78 -10.50
CA VAL A 45 -13.74 -10.86 -9.02
C VAL A 45 -13.01 -9.66 -8.43
N ALA A 46 -12.70 -8.64 -9.22
CA ALA A 46 -11.93 -7.48 -8.79
C ALA A 46 -12.49 -6.77 -7.55
N TYR A 47 -13.80 -6.83 -7.34
CA TYR A 47 -14.52 -6.17 -6.25
C TYR A 47 -14.98 -7.13 -5.14
N SER A 48 -14.53 -8.39 -5.18
CA SER A 48 -14.79 -9.35 -4.11
C SER A 48 -13.82 -9.12 -2.94
N GLU A 49 -14.23 -9.54 -1.73
CA GLU A 49 -13.39 -9.53 -0.53
C GLU A 49 -12.36 -10.67 -0.59
N LEU A 50 -11.49 -10.59 -1.59
CA LEU A 50 -10.45 -11.57 -1.88
C LEU A 50 -9.11 -10.89 -2.17
N GLU A 51 -8.05 -11.55 -1.78
CA GLU A 51 -6.72 -11.28 -2.30
C GLU A 51 -6.61 -11.77 -3.74
N ILE A 52 -6.05 -10.95 -4.63
CA ILE A 52 -5.93 -11.26 -6.06
C ILE A 52 -4.47 -11.20 -6.47
N GLY A 53 -3.85 -12.37 -6.70
CA GLY A 53 -2.50 -12.45 -7.24
C GLY A 53 -2.40 -11.71 -8.58
N THR A 54 -1.40 -10.84 -8.70
CA THR A 54 -1.16 -10.00 -9.90
C THR A 54 0.09 -10.40 -10.66
N SER A 55 1.15 -10.74 -9.93
CA SER A 55 2.41 -11.29 -10.44
C SER A 55 3.11 -12.08 -9.33
N GLU A 56 4.26 -12.65 -9.60
CA GLU A 56 5.03 -13.38 -8.59
C GLU A 56 5.35 -12.49 -7.39
N GLY A 57 4.96 -12.94 -6.19
CA GLY A 57 5.16 -12.21 -4.94
C GLY A 57 4.36 -10.91 -4.79
N ARG A 58 3.40 -10.64 -5.67
CA ARG A 58 2.53 -9.44 -5.61
C ARG A 58 1.06 -9.82 -5.74
N ALA A 59 0.23 -9.17 -4.94
CA ALA A 59 -1.21 -9.28 -5.04
C ALA A 59 -1.90 -7.98 -4.61
N LEU A 60 -3.10 -7.75 -5.13
CA LEU A 60 -4.01 -6.79 -4.51
C LEU A 60 -4.57 -7.41 -3.23
N TRP A 61 -4.55 -6.65 -2.16
CA TRP A 61 -5.11 -7.05 -0.89
C TRP A 61 -6.64 -7.11 -0.94
N THR A 62 -7.26 -7.64 0.13
CA THR A 62 -8.69 -7.46 0.28
C THR A 62 -9.03 -5.97 0.34
N PRO A 63 -10.20 -5.54 -0.18
CA PRO A 63 -10.63 -4.15 -0.08
C PRO A 63 -10.65 -3.65 1.38
N ARG A 64 -11.10 -4.49 2.31
CA ARG A 64 -11.10 -4.22 3.75
C ARG A 64 -9.71 -3.84 4.27
N ASP A 65 -8.71 -4.68 4.02
CA ASP A 65 -7.37 -4.50 4.59
C ASP A 65 -6.65 -3.29 3.96
N THR A 66 -6.82 -3.08 2.63
CA THR A 66 -6.38 -1.87 1.95
C THR A 66 -6.99 -0.62 2.60
N GLY A 67 -8.31 -0.61 2.81
CA GLY A 67 -9.01 0.53 3.42
C GLY A 67 -8.54 0.82 4.84
N LYS A 68 -8.36 -0.22 5.65
CA LYS A 68 -7.88 -0.08 7.03
C LYS A 68 -6.45 0.46 7.11
N LEU A 69 -5.55 0.02 6.20
CA LEU A 69 -4.18 0.52 6.19
C LEU A 69 -4.11 1.97 5.67
N VAL A 70 -4.89 2.33 4.66
CA VAL A 70 -5.01 3.72 4.18
C VAL A 70 -5.52 4.64 5.29
N LYS A 71 -6.57 4.22 6.01
CA LYS A 71 -7.07 4.98 7.18
C LYS A 71 -6.02 5.10 8.28
N LEU A 72 -5.30 4.02 8.59
CA LEU A 72 -4.24 4.00 9.60
C LEU A 72 -3.11 4.96 9.25
N ALA A 73 -2.74 5.07 7.96
CA ALA A 73 -1.69 5.95 7.46
C ALA A 73 -2.02 7.44 7.67
N GLY A 74 -3.30 7.80 7.72
CA GLY A 74 -3.76 9.17 7.99
C GLY A 74 -3.24 10.17 6.96
N ILE A 75 -3.33 9.82 5.67
CA ILE A 75 -2.80 10.61 4.55
C ILE A 75 -3.57 11.93 4.43
N THR A 76 -2.84 13.02 4.19
CA THR A 76 -3.38 14.37 3.99
C THR A 76 -3.06 14.91 2.60
N PRO A 77 -3.81 15.93 2.11
CA PRO A 77 -3.61 16.48 0.75
C PRO A 77 -2.25 17.12 0.47
N SER A 78 -1.45 17.40 1.50
CA SER A 78 -0.11 17.98 1.38
C SER A 78 1.01 16.96 1.52
N ASP A 79 0.69 15.67 1.72
CA ASP A 79 1.69 14.64 1.96
C ASP A 79 2.40 14.22 0.66
N ILE A 80 3.71 14.01 0.77
CA ILE A 80 4.52 13.28 -0.21
C ILE A 80 4.60 11.83 0.28
N VAL A 81 4.08 10.91 -0.52
CA VAL A 81 3.91 9.50 -0.13
C VAL A 81 4.82 8.59 -0.94
N LEU A 82 5.64 7.77 -0.25
CA LEU A 82 6.34 6.64 -0.84
C LEU A 82 5.51 5.36 -0.66
N VAL A 83 5.16 4.70 -1.75
CA VAL A 83 4.48 3.40 -1.76
C VAL A 83 5.49 2.32 -2.11
N ILE A 84 5.83 1.44 -1.17
CA ILE A 84 6.84 0.39 -1.34
C ILE A 84 6.19 -0.93 -1.76
N GLY A 85 6.69 -1.54 -2.84
CA GLY A 85 6.18 -2.77 -3.41
C GLY A 85 4.81 -2.59 -4.06
N ALA A 86 4.68 -1.53 -4.85
CA ALA A 86 3.41 -1.03 -5.39
C ALA A 86 2.70 -2.00 -6.35
N GLY A 87 3.37 -3.06 -6.82
CA GLY A 87 2.80 -4.11 -7.64
C GLY A 87 2.21 -3.58 -8.95
N THR A 88 0.90 -3.63 -9.08
CA THR A 88 0.22 -3.07 -10.26
C THR A 88 -0.11 -1.59 -10.13
N GLY A 89 0.16 -0.97 -8.97
CA GLY A 89 -0.06 0.44 -8.69
C GLY A 89 -1.45 0.80 -8.16
N TYR A 90 -2.25 -0.17 -7.71
CA TYR A 90 -3.61 0.11 -7.21
C TYR A 90 -3.61 1.02 -5.99
N GLU A 91 -2.81 0.69 -4.99
CA GLU A 91 -2.69 1.47 -3.76
C GLU A 91 -2.12 2.87 -4.06
N ALA A 92 -1.14 2.96 -4.96
CA ALA A 92 -0.59 4.25 -5.38
C ALA A 92 -1.65 5.12 -6.10
N ALA A 93 -2.43 4.52 -7.00
CA ALA A 93 -3.54 5.18 -7.68
C ALA A 93 -4.65 5.63 -6.70
N LEU A 94 -4.95 4.83 -5.69
CA LEU A 94 -5.92 5.18 -4.65
C LEU A 94 -5.41 6.34 -3.80
N ILE A 95 -4.15 6.27 -3.36
CA ILE A 95 -3.50 7.28 -2.52
C ILE A 95 -3.31 8.60 -3.27
N SER A 96 -3.15 8.57 -4.60
CA SER A 96 -3.02 9.80 -5.42
C SER A 96 -4.25 10.72 -5.37
N HIS A 97 -5.40 10.20 -4.92
CA HIS A 97 -6.58 11.03 -4.65
C HIS A 97 -6.58 11.67 -3.26
N LEU A 98 -5.62 11.34 -2.40
CA LEU A 98 -5.54 11.75 -1.00
C LEU A 98 -4.30 12.61 -0.71
N ALA A 99 -3.24 12.47 -1.50
CA ALA A 99 -1.93 13.07 -1.28
C ALA A 99 -1.59 14.10 -2.37
N GLU A 100 -0.55 14.91 -2.16
CA GLU A 100 0.00 15.83 -3.16
C GLU A 100 0.77 15.06 -4.24
N THR A 101 1.64 14.16 -3.81
CA THR A 101 2.49 13.36 -4.71
C THR A 101 2.66 11.95 -4.17
N VAL A 102 2.61 10.97 -5.07
CA VAL A 102 2.83 9.56 -4.75
C VAL A 102 3.96 9.01 -5.59
N ILE A 103 4.95 8.41 -4.94
CA ILE A 103 6.07 7.73 -5.59
C ILE A 103 5.90 6.24 -5.35
N ALA A 104 5.65 5.47 -6.41
CA ALA A 104 5.36 4.05 -6.38
C ALA A 104 6.62 3.25 -6.72
N LEU A 105 7.28 2.70 -5.70
CA LEU A 105 8.53 1.96 -5.81
C LEU A 105 8.28 0.47 -6.07
N GLU A 106 8.96 -0.07 -7.07
CA GLU A 106 9.02 -1.50 -7.40
C GLU A 106 10.45 -1.94 -7.74
N ASP A 107 10.72 -3.24 -7.53
CA ASP A 107 12.03 -3.87 -7.75
C ASP A 107 12.20 -4.51 -9.15
N ASP A 108 11.21 -4.37 -10.02
CA ASP A 108 11.17 -4.95 -11.36
C ASP A 108 10.78 -3.87 -12.39
N GLU A 109 11.68 -3.58 -13.33
CA GLU A 109 11.46 -2.55 -14.36
C GLU A 109 10.23 -2.81 -15.21
N SER A 110 9.90 -4.08 -15.51
CA SER A 110 8.72 -4.40 -16.30
C SER A 110 7.40 -4.09 -15.55
N ARG A 111 7.40 -4.19 -14.23
CA ARG A 111 6.27 -3.76 -13.39
C ARG A 111 6.16 -2.24 -13.35
N VAL A 112 7.30 -1.54 -13.29
CA VAL A 112 7.35 -0.06 -13.33
C VAL A 112 6.79 0.45 -14.65
N ASP A 113 7.21 -0.11 -15.79
CA ASP A 113 6.70 0.25 -17.11
C ASP A 113 5.19 0.01 -17.22
N ALA A 114 4.73 -1.19 -16.84
CA ALA A 114 3.32 -1.53 -16.86
C ALA A 114 2.46 -0.68 -15.91
N MET A 115 3.04 -0.22 -14.80
CA MET A 115 2.39 0.69 -13.85
C MET A 115 2.30 2.10 -14.43
N SER A 116 3.37 2.60 -15.05
CA SER A 116 3.43 3.90 -15.73
C SER A 116 2.42 3.99 -16.87
N ASP A 117 2.34 2.95 -17.70
CA ASP A 117 1.36 2.86 -18.79
C ASP A 117 -0.07 2.92 -18.24
N ARG A 118 -0.31 2.24 -17.12
CA ARG A 118 -1.63 2.21 -16.48
C ARG A 118 -1.99 3.56 -15.88
N PHE A 119 -1.06 4.24 -15.22
CA PHE A 119 -1.29 5.59 -14.71
C PHE A 119 -1.63 6.55 -15.84
N THR A 120 -0.88 6.51 -16.94
CA THR A 120 -1.15 7.31 -18.13
C THR A 120 -2.54 7.00 -18.71
N ALA A 121 -2.89 5.72 -18.85
CA ALA A 121 -4.18 5.30 -19.42
C ALA A 121 -5.38 5.71 -18.55
N LEU A 122 -5.18 5.88 -17.24
CA LEU A 122 -6.22 6.26 -16.27
C LEU A 122 -6.20 7.77 -15.95
N GLY A 123 -5.26 8.55 -16.51
CA GLY A 123 -5.13 9.99 -16.22
C GLY A 123 -4.71 10.25 -14.77
N ILE A 124 -3.85 9.41 -14.21
CA ILE A 124 -3.32 9.56 -12.85
C ILE A 124 -2.00 10.33 -12.92
N ASP A 125 -2.07 11.64 -12.68
CA ASP A 125 -0.92 12.55 -12.83
C ASP A 125 -0.14 12.76 -11.52
N GLN A 126 -0.73 12.45 -10.35
CA GLN A 126 -0.12 12.62 -9.03
C GLN A 126 0.71 11.41 -8.58
N ALA A 127 0.75 10.32 -9.37
CA ALA A 127 1.54 9.13 -9.06
C ALA A 127 2.59 8.86 -10.13
N VAL A 128 3.82 8.58 -9.69
CA VAL A 128 4.94 8.19 -10.57
C VAL A 128 5.50 6.84 -10.14
N ALA A 129 5.76 5.96 -11.11
CA ALA A 129 6.38 4.66 -10.88
C ALA A 129 7.90 4.77 -10.98
N VAL A 130 8.63 4.15 -10.05
CA VAL A 130 10.10 4.19 -9.96
C VAL A 130 10.64 2.80 -9.67
N ALA A 131 11.72 2.42 -10.38
CA ALA A 131 12.45 1.20 -10.08
C ALA A 131 13.50 1.43 -8.99
N GLY A 132 13.65 0.46 -8.06
CA GLY A 132 14.68 0.51 -7.04
C GLY A 132 14.61 -0.65 -6.03
N ASP A 133 15.60 -0.68 -5.14
CA ASP A 133 15.64 -1.68 -4.07
C ASP A 133 14.57 -1.35 -3.00
N LEU A 134 13.61 -2.24 -2.82
CA LEU A 134 12.54 -2.05 -1.83
C LEU A 134 13.09 -1.89 -0.42
N SER A 135 14.19 -2.57 -0.08
CA SER A 135 14.76 -2.52 1.27
C SER A 135 15.47 -1.20 1.56
N ALA A 136 16.01 -0.56 0.54
CA ALA A 136 16.65 0.74 0.64
C ALA A 136 15.65 1.90 0.65
N GLY A 137 14.44 1.70 0.12
CA GLY A 137 13.52 2.81 -0.16
C GLY A 137 14.05 3.73 -1.26
N LEU A 138 13.88 5.04 -1.10
CA LEU A 138 14.34 6.06 -2.05
C LEU A 138 15.06 7.21 -1.31
N PRO A 139 16.27 6.99 -0.79
CA PRO A 139 16.96 7.98 0.04
C PRO A 139 17.23 9.30 -0.69
N ASP A 140 17.44 9.26 -2.02
CA ASP A 140 17.71 10.46 -2.84
C ASP A 140 16.48 11.36 -3.02
N GLN A 141 15.28 10.86 -2.68
CA GLN A 141 14.03 11.59 -2.77
C GLN A 141 13.39 11.84 -1.38
N ALA A 142 14.04 11.36 -0.32
CA ALA A 142 13.60 11.61 1.06
C ALA A 142 13.74 13.12 1.43
N PRO A 143 13.01 13.62 2.44
CA PRO A 143 12.14 12.87 3.34
C PRO A 143 10.70 12.70 2.81
N PHE A 144 9.98 11.69 3.34
CA PHE A 144 8.58 11.41 3.02
C PHE A 144 7.66 11.68 4.24
N ASP A 145 6.50 12.28 3.99
CA ASP A 145 5.48 12.46 5.01
C ASP A 145 4.80 11.14 5.36
N VAL A 146 4.62 10.28 4.35
CA VAL A 146 4.09 8.92 4.54
C VAL A 146 4.90 7.91 3.74
N ILE A 147 5.22 6.78 4.39
CA ILE A 147 5.68 5.57 3.71
C ILE A 147 4.58 4.52 3.89
N TYR A 148 4.05 4.01 2.78
CA TYR A 148 3.00 2.99 2.73
C TYR A 148 3.56 1.71 2.12
N VAL A 149 3.42 0.57 2.81
CA VAL A 149 4.01 -0.71 2.36
C VAL A 149 2.94 -1.67 1.89
N CYS A 150 3.00 -2.10 0.63
CA CYS A 150 2.02 -2.99 -0.02
C CYS A 150 2.31 -4.47 0.23
N GLY A 151 2.77 -4.84 1.42
CA GLY A 151 3.07 -6.23 1.79
C GLY A 151 3.24 -6.40 3.29
N MET A 152 3.15 -7.65 3.74
CA MET A 152 3.48 -8.00 5.11
C MET A 152 4.97 -8.29 5.23
N VAL A 153 5.62 -7.76 6.26
CA VAL A 153 7.06 -7.95 6.52
C VAL A 153 7.28 -8.49 7.93
N GLN A 154 8.30 -9.31 8.12
CA GLN A 154 8.74 -9.72 9.47
C GLN A 154 9.67 -8.71 10.10
N THR A 155 10.43 -7.99 9.28
CA THR A 155 11.37 -6.95 9.74
C THR A 155 11.14 -5.68 8.94
N VAL A 156 10.94 -4.57 9.65
CA VAL A 156 10.85 -3.23 9.04
C VAL A 156 12.26 -2.68 8.91
N PRO A 157 12.77 -2.42 7.69
CA PRO A 157 14.10 -1.83 7.49
C PRO A 157 14.24 -0.48 8.20
N ASP A 158 15.39 -0.23 8.80
CA ASP A 158 15.68 1.07 9.42
C ASP A 158 15.76 2.18 8.38
N ALA A 159 16.25 1.86 7.17
CA ALA A 159 16.28 2.77 6.04
C ALA A 159 14.92 3.43 5.73
N TRP A 160 13.80 2.70 5.92
CA TRP A 160 12.47 3.29 5.72
C TRP A 160 12.13 4.32 6.80
N LYS A 161 12.52 4.03 8.06
CA LYS A 161 12.26 4.94 9.19
C LYS A 161 13.13 6.21 9.11
N GLU A 162 14.36 6.07 8.61
CA GLU A 162 15.31 7.18 8.44
C GLU A 162 14.84 8.16 7.34
N GLN A 163 14.05 7.68 6.39
CA GLN A 163 13.48 8.49 5.30
C GLN A 163 12.17 9.20 5.67
N LEU A 164 11.66 9.06 6.90
CA LEU A 164 10.48 9.80 7.34
C LEU A 164 10.81 11.26 7.61
N ALA A 165 9.94 12.14 7.20
CA ALA A 165 9.94 13.55 7.61
C ALA A 165 9.69 13.69 9.12
N GLU A 166 9.86 14.88 9.68
CA GLU A 166 9.39 15.19 11.03
C GLU A 166 7.87 15.00 11.10
N ALA A 167 7.38 14.31 12.12
CA ALA A 167 6.00 13.82 12.23
C ALA A 167 5.58 12.84 11.09
N GLY A 168 6.52 12.39 10.27
CA GLY A 168 6.28 11.42 9.20
C GLY A 168 5.81 10.07 9.73
N ARG A 169 5.06 9.35 8.90
CA ARG A 169 4.35 8.11 9.28
C ARG A 169 4.70 6.98 8.33
N LEU A 170 4.98 5.78 8.89
CA LEU A 170 5.16 4.57 8.09
C LEU A 170 4.04 3.58 8.45
N ALA A 171 3.20 3.26 7.49
CA ALA A 171 2.11 2.32 7.61
C ALA A 171 2.47 0.98 6.95
N VAL A 172 2.47 -0.09 7.73
CA VAL A 172 2.90 -1.42 7.29
C VAL A 172 2.19 -2.52 8.08
N VAL A 173 1.99 -3.69 7.48
CA VAL A 173 1.61 -4.90 8.21
C VAL A 173 2.87 -5.66 8.59
N THR A 174 3.05 -5.95 9.88
CA THR A 174 4.16 -6.77 10.36
C THR A 174 3.68 -8.12 10.85
N GLU A 175 4.41 -9.19 10.53
CA GLU A 175 4.16 -10.52 11.05
C GLU A 175 4.78 -10.67 12.45
N ASP A 176 4.00 -11.15 13.42
CA ASP A 176 4.50 -11.48 14.76
C ASP A 176 5.14 -12.89 14.81
N ALA A 177 5.52 -13.35 16.01
CA ALA A 177 6.16 -14.64 16.21
C ALA A 177 5.20 -15.83 15.96
N GLU A 178 3.91 -15.61 16.12
CA GLU A 178 2.83 -16.57 15.92
C GLU A 178 2.35 -16.63 14.47
N GLY A 179 2.91 -15.80 13.57
CA GLY A 179 2.55 -15.71 12.15
C GLY A 179 1.31 -14.85 11.88
N MET A 180 0.90 -14.05 12.87
CA MET A 180 -0.23 -13.12 12.71
C MET A 180 0.24 -11.77 12.21
N GLY A 181 -0.48 -11.23 11.24
CA GLY A 181 -0.20 -9.91 10.70
C GLY A 181 -0.90 -8.81 11.50
N ARG A 182 -0.12 -7.77 11.85
CA ARG A 182 -0.58 -6.58 12.57
C ARG A 182 -0.31 -5.33 11.75
N GLY A 183 -1.35 -4.59 11.39
CA GLY A 183 -1.21 -3.25 10.83
C GLY A 183 -0.61 -2.32 11.88
N LYS A 184 0.54 -1.73 11.59
CA LYS A 184 1.27 -0.83 12.48
C LYS A 184 1.49 0.52 11.82
N LEU A 185 1.45 1.56 12.64
CA LEU A 185 1.88 2.90 12.28
C LEU A 185 3.09 3.28 13.11
N PHE A 186 4.20 3.50 12.41
CA PHE A 186 5.39 4.12 12.99
C PHE A 186 5.32 5.63 12.78
N THR A 187 5.66 6.42 13.78
CA THR A 187 5.66 7.89 13.70
C THR A 187 7.00 8.42 14.19
N ARG A 188 7.62 9.28 13.40
CA ARG A 188 8.87 9.98 13.76
C ARG A 188 8.57 11.21 14.62
N ALA A 189 9.35 11.40 15.66
CA ALA A 189 9.40 12.62 16.47
C ALA A 189 10.86 12.89 16.86
N GLY A 190 11.50 13.84 16.19
CA GLY A 190 12.94 14.07 16.28
C GLY A 190 13.74 12.83 15.89
N ASP A 191 14.61 12.37 16.79
CA ASP A 191 15.44 11.17 16.58
C ASP A 191 14.74 9.86 16.98
N THR A 192 13.47 9.94 17.43
CA THR A 192 12.73 8.76 17.91
C THR A 192 11.66 8.37 16.93
N VAL A 193 11.52 7.06 16.67
CA VAL A 193 10.41 6.48 15.93
C VAL A 193 9.66 5.53 16.86
N SER A 194 8.40 5.88 17.16
CA SER A 194 7.50 5.05 17.97
C SER A 194 6.50 4.31 17.07
N ALA A 195 5.98 3.18 17.56
CA ALA A 195 5.00 2.38 16.82
C ALA A 195 3.72 2.19 17.64
N ARG A 196 2.56 2.21 16.96
CA ARG A 196 1.28 1.78 17.51
C ARG A 196 0.65 0.72 16.63
N GLU A 197 -0.07 -0.21 17.22
CA GLU A 197 -0.86 -1.20 16.50
C GLU A 197 -2.23 -0.65 16.11
N GLY A 198 -2.75 -1.11 14.97
CA GLY A 198 -4.01 -0.68 14.42
C GLY A 198 -5.04 -1.79 14.28
N PHE A 199 -4.76 -2.82 13.48
CA PHE A 199 -5.72 -3.86 13.14
C PHE A 199 -5.03 -5.15 12.70
N ASP A 200 -5.78 -6.26 12.70
CA ASP A 200 -5.30 -7.56 12.23
C ASP A 200 -5.54 -7.72 10.74
N ALA A 201 -4.50 -8.11 10.00
CA ALA A 201 -4.54 -8.41 8.58
C ALA A 201 -3.45 -9.43 8.21
N VAL A 202 -3.70 -10.22 7.18
CA VAL A 202 -2.72 -11.18 6.66
C VAL A 202 -2.60 -10.98 5.14
N PRO A 203 -2.05 -9.83 4.70
CA PRO A 203 -1.81 -9.60 3.29
C PRO A 203 -0.62 -10.42 2.77
N PRO A 204 -0.36 -10.40 1.45
CA PRO A 204 0.80 -11.07 0.85
C PRO A 204 2.09 -10.69 1.55
N LYS A 205 2.90 -11.71 1.82
CA LYS A 205 4.17 -11.55 2.50
C LYS A 205 5.28 -11.20 1.51
N PHE A 206 6.09 -10.22 1.87
CA PHE A 206 7.34 -9.93 1.16
C PHE A 206 8.46 -10.80 1.73
N ALA A 207 8.73 -11.95 1.11
CA ALA A 207 9.73 -12.91 1.56
C ALA A 207 11.15 -12.33 1.72
N ALA A 208 11.47 -11.26 0.97
CA ALA A 208 12.74 -10.55 1.08
C ALA A 208 12.99 -9.94 2.48
N PHE A 209 11.92 -9.72 3.26
CA PHE A 209 11.98 -9.14 4.61
C PHE A 209 11.78 -10.17 5.73
N ASP A 210 11.94 -11.46 5.43
CA ASP A 210 11.90 -12.51 6.42
C ASP A 210 13.10 -12.43 7.36
N ARG A 211 12.87 -12.72 8.64
CA ARG A 211 13.95 -12.84 9.62
C ARG A 211 14.87 -13.97 9.20
N LYS A 212 16.16 -13.69 9.12
CA LYS A 212 17.17 -14.74 8.91
C LYS A 212 17.01 -15.78 10.02
N LYS A 213 16.75 -17.04 9.68
CA LYS A 213 16.70 -18.12 10.65
C LYS A 213 18.09 -18.21 11.31
N ALA A 214 18.19 -17.86 12.60
CA ALA A 214 19.37 -18.14 13.37
C ALA A 214 19.46 -19.65 13.56
N PHE A 215 20.54 -20.28 13.12
CA PHE A 215 20.83 -21.66 13.51
C PHE A 215 21.14 -21.66 15.01
N VAL A 216 20.26 -22.24 15.81
CA VAL A 216 20.55 -22.56 17.22
C VAL A 216 21.23 -23.93 17.17
N PHE A 217 22.53 -23.96 17.52
CA PHE A 217 23.29 -25.18 17.72
C PHE A 217 23.01 -25.75 19.10
#